data_aeec1ff8a9da2692e4db3af48631a3ab
#
_entry.id   aeec1ff8a9da2692e4db3af48631a3ab
#
_cell.length_a   1.000
_cell.length_b   1.000
_cell.length_c   1.000
_cell.angle_alpha   90.00
_cell.angle_beta   90.00
_cell.angle_gamma   90.00
#
_symmetry.space_group_name_H-M   'P 1'
#
loop_
_entity.id
_entity.type
_entity.pdbx_description
1 polymer ?
#
loop_
_entity_poly.entity_id
_entity_poly.type
_entity_poly.pdbx_seq_one_letter_code
_entity_poly.pdbx_strand_id
1 'polypeptide(L)'
;FTRRIIESPDQNRLVNGVIEIPVVFNVLYKTTAQNVSQAQLQSQIDVLNEDFAATNADYNLTSTYNSVKSGNIAVRFVLDAVVRKQTNTTSWSTNNAMKKSAKGIAPTSPTTKLNIWVCNMGGGILGYAQFPGGSSATDGVVLDDNATGRTGTVAAPFNKGRTATHEVGHWMN
;
A
#
# COMPACT_ATOMS: atom_id res chain seq x y z
N PHE A 1 -8.37 -6.45 -12.95
CA PHE A 1 -9.01 -5.50 -12.01
C PHE A 1 -9.85 -4.47 -12.75
N THR A 2 -9.28 -3.72 -13.66
CA THR A 2 -9.95 -2.66 -14.45
C THR A 2 -11.17 -3.17 -15.22
N ARG A 3 -11.08 -4.37 -15.82
CA ARG A 3 -12.18 -4.97 -16.56
C ARG A 3 -13.37 -5.36 -15.67
N ARG A 4 -13.11 -5.87 -14.44
CA ARG A 4 -14.18 -6.17 -13.46
C ARG A 4 -14.88 -4.93 -12.93
N ILE A 5 -14.15 -3.82 -12.81
CA ILE A 5 -14.74 -2.53 -12.41
C ILE A 5 -15.77 -2.06 -13.43
N ILE A 6 -15.50 -2.22 -14.73
CA ILE A 6 -16.41 -1.81 -15.80
C ILE A 6 -17.64 -2.73 -15.92
N GLU A 7 -17.49 -4.03 -15.62
CA GLU A 7 -18.54 -5.04 -15.81
C GLU A 7 -19.47 -5.23 -14.59
N SER A 8 -19.18 -4.61 -13.45
CA SER A 8 -19.97 -4.73 -12.21
C SER A 8 -20.31 -3.37 -11.62
N PRO A 9 -21.35 -2.68 -12.13
CA PRO A 9 -21.73 -1.33 -11.68
C PRO A 9 -21.94 -1.22 -10.15
N ASP A 10 -22.46 -2.25 -9.51
CA ASP A 10 -22.73 -2.27 -8.07
C ASP A 10 -21.48 -2.39 -7.18
N GLN A 11 -20.33 -2.68 -7.79
CA GLN A 11 -19.03 -2.76 -7.11
C GLN A 11 -18.14 -1.54 -7.35
N ASN A 12 -18.57 -0.63 -8.23
CA ASN A 12 -17.81 0.56 -8.59
C ASN A 12 -18.04 1.66 -7.56
N ARG A 13 -17.07 1.89 -6.70
CA ARG A 13 -17.04 3.06 -5.81
C ARG A 13 -16.64 4.32 -6.60
N LEU A 14 -17.43 4.69 -7.59
CA LEU A 14 -17.30 5.99 -8.25
C LEU A 14 -17.95 7.06 -7.36
N VAL A 15 -17.13 7.87 -6.72
CA VAL A 15 -17.56 9.03 -5.94
C VAL A 15 -17.15 10.28 -6.71
N ASN A 16 -18.14 10.97 -7.29
CA ASN A 16 -17.90 12.18 -8.11
C ASN A 16 -16.89 11.98 -9.25
N GLY A 17 -16.94 10.83 -9.94
CA GLY A 17 -16.06 10.51 -11.07
C GLY A 17 -14.65 10.00 -10.65
N VAL A 18 -14.41 9.78 -9.35
CA VAL A 18 -13.16 9.24 -8.81
C VAL A 18 -13.39 7.81 -8.32
N ILE A 19 -12.51 6.89 -8.68
CA ILE A 19 -12.52 5.52 -8.16
C ILE A 19 -11.97 5.53 -6.73
N GLU A 20 -12.81 5.16 -5.76
CA GLU A 20 -12.39 5.06 -4.38
C GLU A 20 -11.93 3.64 -4.04
N ILE A 21 -10.69 3.49 -3.58
CA ILE A 21 -10.07 2.23 -3.17
C ILE A 21 -9.96 2.21 -1.63
N PRO A 22 -10.76 1.37 -0.95
CA PRO A 22 -10.59 1.17 0.49
C PRO A 22 -9.30 0.42 0.78
N VAL A 23 -8.54 0.90 1.76
CA VAL A 23 -7.25 0.31 2.16
C VAL A 23 -7.35 -0.28 3.55
N VAL A 24 -6.92 -1.53 3.69
CA VAL A 24 -6.75 -2.20 4.98
C VAL A 24 -5.25 -2.35 5.25
N PHE A 25 -4.76 -1.73 6.32
CA PHE A 25 -3.41 -1.99 6.80
C PHE A 25 -3.38 -3.17 7.76
N ASN A 26 -2.51 -4.13 7.49
CA ASN A 26 -2.24 -5.32 8.30
C ASN A 26 -0.85 -5.16 8.94
N VAL A 27 -0.79 -4.63 10.17
CA VAL A 27 0.47 -4.32 10.86
C VAL A 27 0.93 -5.51 11.69
N LEU A 28 2.09 -6.07 11.32
CA LEU A 28 2.74 -7.16 12.03
C LEU A 28 3.99 -6.65 12.74
N TYR A 29 4.02 -6.74 14.06
CA TYR A 29 5.10 -6.18 14.86
C TYR A 29 5.60 -7.16 15.91
N LYS A 30 6.89 -7.12 16.19
CA LYS A 30 7.54 -7.81 17.31
C LYS A 30 7.84 -6.84 18.45
N THR A 31 8.30 -5.65 18.10
CA THR A 31 8.64 -4.57 19.04
C THR A 31 7.65 -3.41 18.94
N THR A 32 7.61 -2.56 19.96
CA THR A 32 6.78 -1.36 19.96
C THR A 32 7.10 -0.42 18.81
N ALA A 33 8.38 -0.29 18.43
CA ALA A 33 8.80 0.56 17.31
C ALA A 33 8.22 0.09 15.95
N GLN A 34 8.08 -1.22 15.76
CA GLN A 34 7.48 -1.81 14.56
C GLN A 34 5.95 -1.69 14.51
N ASN A 35 5.31 -1.39 15.65
CA ASN A 35 3.87 -1.13 15.71
C ASN A 35 3.58 0.31 15.28
N VAL A 36 3.81 0.58 14.01
CA VAL A 36 3.69 1.91 13.41
C VAL A 36 2.37 2.59 13.80
N SER A 37 2.42 3.90 14.08
CA SER A 37 1.28 4.65 14.57
C SER A 37 0.15 4.80 13.52
N GLN A 38 -1.05 5.08 13.98
CA GLN A 38 -2.19 5.43 13.11
C GLN A 38 -1.86 6.66 12.24
N ALA A 39 -1.19 7.66 12.81
CA ALA A 39 -0.76 8.86 12.10
C ALA A 39 0.24 8.55 10.97
N GLN A 40 1.16 7.59 11.20
CA GLN A 40 2.10 7.13 10.18
C GLN A 40 1.38 6.43 9.03
N LEU A 41 0.41 5.56 9.31
CA LEU A 41 -0.41 4.89 8.29
C LEU A 41 -1.28 5.91 7.52
N GLN A 42 -1.86 6.89 8.21
CA GLN A 42 -2.61 7.95 7.54
C GLN A 42 -1.70 8.77 6.61
N SER A 43 -0.48 9.09 7.04
CA SER A 43 0.47 9.80 6.18
C SER A 43 0.83 9.02 4.91
N GLN A 44 0.76 7.69 4.94
CA GLN A 44 0.91 6.86 3.74
C GLN A 44 -0.29 7.00 2.79
N ILE A 45 -1.50 7.04 3.30
CA ILE A 45 -2.71 7.31 2.50
C ILE A 45 -2.63 8.69 1.84
N ASP A 46 -2.17 9.69 2.60
CA ASP A 46 -2.01 11.06 2.07
C ASP A 46 -1.00 11.08 0.92
N VAL A 47 0.14 10.40 1.05
CA VAL A 47 1.14 10.27 -0.02
C VAL A 47 0.57 9.58 -1.25
N LEU A 48 -0.13 8.46 -1.10
CA LEU A 48 -0.77 7.77 -2.22
C LEU A 48 -1.75 8.71 -2.95
N ASN A 49 -2.56 9.46 -2.20
CA ASN A 49 -3.51 10.39 -2.80
C ASN A 49 -2.84 11.56 -3.52
N GLU A 50 -1.77 12.11 -2.96
CA GLU A 50 -0.98 13.17 -3.61
C GLU A 50 -0.35 12.67 -4.91
N ASP A 51 0.26 11.49 -4.89
CA ASP A 51 1.00 10.93 -6.01
C ASP A 51 0.08 10.52 -7.17
N PHE A 52 -0.99 9.79 -6.87
CA PHE A 52 -1.93 9.31 -7.88
C PHE A 52 -2.85 10.42 -8.43
N ALA A 53 -2.98 11.53 -7.70
CA ALA A 53 -3.62 12.75 -8.20
C ALA A 53 -2.66 13.70 -8.93
N ALA A 54 -1.35 13.39 -8.98
CA ALA A 54 -0.31 14.26 -9.56
C ALA A 54 -0.23 15.65 -8.90
N THR A 55 -0.48 15.71 -7.57
CA THR A 55 -0.46 16.95 -6.77
C THR A 55 0.75 17.01 -5.82
N ASN A 56 1.59 15.99 -5.80
CA ASN A 56 2.80 15.95 -5.00
C ASN A 56 3.78 17.09 -5.37
N ALA A 57 4.40 17.70 -4.38
CA ALA A 57 5.24 18.89 -4.53
C ALA A 57 6.42 18.73 -5.51
N ASP A 58 6.91 17.50 -5.65
CA ASP A 58 8.02 17.13 -6.53
C ASP A 58 7.59 16.60 -7.92
N TYR A 59 6.29 16.63 -8.27
CA TYR A 59 5.76 16.15 -9.55
C TYR A 59 6.45 16.81 -10.76
N ASN A 60 6.77 18.10 -10.67
CA ASN A 60 7.35 18.87 -11.76
C ASN A 60 8.86 19.11 -11.63
N LEU A 61 9.55 18.51 -10.65
CA LEU A 61 10.98 18.75 -10.43
C LEU A 61 11.87 18.25 -11.58
N THR A 62 11.43 17.22 -12.33
CA THR A 62 12.23 16.64 -13.40
C THR A 62 11.45 16.66 -14.71
N SER A 63 11.93 17.46 -15.67
CA SER A 63 11.33 17.56 -16.99
C SER A 63 11.54 16.32 -17.88
N THR A 64 12.58 15.52 -17.58
CA THR A 64 12.95 14.31 -18.33
C THR A 64 11.79 13.33 -18.52
N TYR A 65 10.88 13.27 -17.55
CA TYR A 65 9.76 12.33 -17.58
C TYR A 65 8.42 12.94 -18.00
N ASN A 66 8.40 14.21 -18.44
CA ASN A 66 7.14 14.89 -18.78
C ASN A 66 6.31 14.16 -19.84
N SER A 67 6.96 13.50 -20.81
CA SER A 67 6.28 12.76 -21.90
C SER A 67 5.64 11.45 -21.44
N VAL A 68 5.99 10.95 -20.24
CA VAL A 68 5.50 9.66 -19.71
C VAL A 68 4.71 9.79 -18.42
N LYS A 69 4.47 11.02 -17.96
CA LYS A 69 3.63 11.28 -16.78
C LYS A 69 2.16 11.02 -17.10
N SER A 70 1.50 10.19 -16.31
CA SER A 70 0.07 9.86 -16.47
C SER A 70 -0.86 11.00 -16.03
N GLY A 71 -0.37 11.97 -15.27
CA GLY A 71 -1.22 12.98 -14.64
C GLY A 71 -2.10 12.39 -13.53
N ASN A 72 -3.22 13.05 -13.26
CA ASN A 72 -4.23 12.56 -12.32
C ASN A 72 -4.98 11.38 -12.93
N ILE A 73 -4.90 10.21 -12.31
CA ILE A 73 -5.58 8.99 -12.80
C ILE A 73 -6.97 8.77 -12.19
N ALA A 74 -7.51 9.78 -11.49
CA ALA A 74 -8.84 9.76 -10.87
C ALA A 74 -9.08 8.56 -9.91
N VAL A 75 -8.07 8.23 -9.11
CA VAL A 75 -8.13 7.23 -8.04
C VAL A 75 -7.89 7.91 -6.71
N ARG A 76 -8.63 7.49 -5.68
CA ARG A 76 -8.46 7.92 -4.31
C ARG A 76 -8.39 6.72 -3.37
N PHE A 77 -7.41 6.73 -2.48
CA PHE A 77 -7.25 5.73 -1.42
C PHE A 77 -7.88 6.24 -0.12
N VAL A 78 -8.66 5.38 0.54
CA VAL A 78 -9.34 5.71 1.80
C VAL A 78 -8.97 4.69 2.85
N LEU A 79 -8.50 5.14 4.01
CA LEU A 79 -8.21 4.24 5.13
C LEU A 79 -9.51 3.64 5.64
N ASP A 80 -9.70 2.34 5.44
CA ASP A 80 -10.90 1.60 5.84
C ASP A 80 -10.70 0.93 7.21
N ALA A 81 -9.57 0.24 7.40
CA ALA A 81 -9.28 -0.45 8.64
C ALA A 81 -7.78 -0.61 8.91
N VAL A 82 -7.44 -0.80 10.18
CA VAL A 82 -6.09 -1.20 10.62
C VAL A 82 -6.21 -2.42 11.52
N VAL A 83 -5.64 -3.53 11.07
CA VAL A 83 -5.55 -4.78 11.83
C VAL A 83 -4.12 -4.91 12.36
N ARG A 84 -3.95 -5.20 13.65
CA ARG A 84 -2.64 -5.28 14.28
C ARG A 84 -2.45 -6.64 14.93
N LYS A 85 -1.27 -7.23 14.73
CA LYS A 85 -0.92 -8.52 15.36
C LYS A 85 0.52 -8.49 15.85
N GLN A 86 0.71 -8.74 17.13
CA GLN A 86 2.03 -9.01 17.66
C GLN A 86 2.50 -10.40 17.24
N THR A 87 3.77 -10.52 16.89
CA THR A 87 4.39 -11.76 16.41
C THR A 87 5.78 -11.94 16.99
N ASN A 88 6.25 -13.18 17.02
CA ASN A 88 7.62 -13.50 17.40
C ASN A 88 8.59 -13.48 16.19
N THR A 89 8.09 -13.27 14.98
CA THR A 89 8.90 -13.22 13.76
C THR A 89 9.74 -11.94 13.77
N THR A 90 11.05 -12.08 13.68
CA THR A 90 11.98 -10.95 13.73
C THR A 90 12.04 -10.22 12.40
N SER A 91 12.01 -10.94 11.28
CA SER A 91 11.94 -10.36 9.95
C SER A 91 11.19 -11.28 8.99
N TRP A 92 10.60 -10.70 7.97
CA TRP A 92 9.81 -11.38 6.96
C TRP A 92 10.54 -11.37 5.61
N SER A 93 10.24 -12.36 4.79
CA SER A 93 10.75 -12.47 3.41
C SER A 93 9.61 -12.41 2.41
N THR A 94 9.91 -12.40 1.11
CA THR A 94 8.92 -12.30 0.02
C THR A 94 8.08 -13.57 -0.23
N ASN A 95 8.02 -14.48 0.74
CA ASN A 95 7.33 -15.77 0.62
C ASN A 95 5.83 -15.74 0.98
N ASN A 96 5.26 -14.55 1.16
CA ASN A 96 3.86 -14.33 1.56
C ASN A 96 3.44 -14.94 2.92
N ALA A 97 4.38 -15.30 3.79
CA ALA A 97 4.05 -15.86 5.10
C ALA A 97 3.29 -14.86 6.00
N MET A 98 3.55 -13.56 5.85
CA MET A 98 2.84 -12.47 6.56
C MET A 98 1.37 -12.38 6.16
N LYS A 99 0.99 -12.90 4.97
CA LYS A 99 -0.39 -12.89 4.46
C LYS A 99 -1.21 -14.11 4.90
N LYS A 100 -0.65 -14.98 5.73
CA LYS A 100 -1.31 -16.20 6.22
C LYS A 100 -1.66 -16.06 7.69
N SER A 101 -2.90 -16.38 8.08
CA SER A 101 -3.42 -16.25 9.45
C SER A 101 -2.59 -16.99 10.50
N ALA A 102 -1.96 -18.10 10.14
CA ALA A 102 -1.15 -18.91 11.06
C ALA A 102 0.01 -18.12 11.69
N LYS A 103 0.77 -17.37 10.87
CA LYS A 103 1.91 -16.54 11.34
C LYS A 103 1.63 -15.05 11.21
N GLY A 104 0.91 -14.64 10.18
CA GLY A 104 0.60 -13.26 9.85
C GLY A 104 -0.89 -12.93 10.02
N ILE A 105 -1.39 -12.09 9.10
CA ILE A 105 -2.79 -11.65 9.02
C ILE A 105 -3.29 -11.99 7.63
N ALA A 106 -4.39 -12.76 7.53
CA ALA A 106 -5.04 -13.04 6.25
C ALA A 106 -5.64 -11.75 5.67
N PRO A 107 -5.74 -11.61 4.33
CA PRO A 107 -6.32 -10.42 3.72
C PRO A 107 -7.80 -10.27 4.08
N THR A 108 -8.23 -9.03 4.23
CA THR A 108 -9.63 -8.66 4.46
C THR A 108 -10.27 -8.26 3.14
N SER A 109 -11.32 -8.97 2.72
CA SER A 109 -12.10 -8.67 1.50
C SER A 109 -11.21 -8.31 0.27
N PRO A 110 -10.26 -9.19 -0.12
CA PRO A 110 -9.22 -8.84 -1.10
C PRO A 110 -9.76 -8.58 -2.52
N THR A 111 -10.99 -8.92 -2.81
CA THR A 111 -11.64 -8.63 -4.09
C THR A 111 -12.20 -7.21 -4.19
N THR A 112 -12.32 -6.51 -3.05
CA THR A 112 -12.93 -5.18 -2.98
C THR A 112 -12.09 -4.14 -2.23
N LYS A 113 -11.00 -4.57 -1.58
CA LYS A 113 -10.13 -3.71 -0.78
C LYS A 113 -8.66 -3.99 -1.08
N LEU A 114 -7.85 -2.95 -1.14
CA LEU A 114 -6.40 -3.08 -1.16
C LEU A 114 -5.91 -3.46 0.24
N ASN A 115 -5.24 -4.59 0.37
CA ASN A 115 -4.57 -5.00 1.59
C ASN A 115 -3.09 -4.60 1.54
N ILE A 116 -2.62 -3.87 2.54
CA ILE A 116 -1.22 -3.48 2.69
C ILE A 116 -0.69 -4.08 3.99
N TRP A 117 0.27 -4.99 3.92
CA TRP A 117 0.97 -5.51 5.09
C TRP A 117 2.16 -4.62 5.41
N VAL A 118 2.28 -4.22 6.67
CA VAL A 118 3.41 -3.45 7.19
C VAL A 118 4.13 -4.33 8.21
N CYS A 119 5.40 -4.63 7.94
CA CYS A 119 6.20 -5.52 8.78
C CYS A 119 7.70 -5.28 8.55
N ASN A 120 8.54 -5.70 9.49
CA ASN A 120 9.98 -5.65 9.30
C ASN A 120 10.42 -6.63 8.21
N MET A 121 10.85 -6.11 7.07
CA MET A 121 11.34 -6.91 5.94
C MET A 121 12.83 -7.18 6.09
N GLY A 122 13.24 -8.43 5.83
CA GLY A 122 14.64 -8.80 5.82
C GLY A 122 15.33 -8.49 4.49
N GLY A 123 16.68 -8.52 4.50
CA GLY A 123 17.47 -8.45 3.28
C GLY A 123 17.48 -7.08 2.57
N GLY A 124 17.09 -6.00 3.26
CA GLY A 124 17.06 -4.66 2.66
C GLY A 124 15.90 -4.43 1.69
N ILE A 125 14.88 -5.28 1.73
CA ILE A 125 13.67 -5.17 0.90
C ILE A 125 12.76 -4.11 1.52
N LEU A 126 12.37 -3.10 0.74
CA LEU A 126 11.51 -2.02 1.19
C LEU A 126 10.02 -2.33 0.98
N GLY A 127 9.71 -3.17 0.00
CA GLY A 127 8.36 -3.60 -0.31
C GLY A 127 8.29 -4.56 -1.48
N TYR A 128 7.11 -5.09 -1.73
CA TYR A 128 6.77 -5.81 -2.95
C TYR A 128 5.25 -5.87 -3.12
N ALA A 129 4.80 -6.05 -4.35
CA ALA A 129 3.40 -6.19 -4.70
C ALA A 129 3.11 -7.52 -5.39
N GLN A 130 1.86 -7.96 -5.32
CA GLN A 130 1.33 -8.96 -6.23
C GLN A 130 0.75 -8.28 -7.46
N PHE A 131 1.20 -8.68 -8.64
CA PHE A 131 0.63 -8.21 -9.90
C PHE A 131 -0.82 -8.69 -10.10
N PRO A 132 -1.63 -7.98 -10.92
CA PRO A 132 -3.00 -8.39 -11.20
C PRO A 132 -3.12 -9.83 -11.73
N GLY A 133 -4.22 -10.50 -11.37
CA GLY A 133 -4.51 -11.87 -11.83
C GLY A 133 -3.97 -12.97 -10.93
N GLY A 134 -3.24 -12.65 -9.87
CA GLY A 134 -2.81 -13.62 -8.86
C GLY A 134 -3.92 -14.08 -7.92
N SER A 135 -3.57 -14.92 -6.95
CA SER A 135 -4.52 -15.43 -5.96
C SER A 135 -5.01 -14.32 -5.02
N SER A 136 -6.32 -14.23 -4.79
CA SER A 136 -6.91 -13.32 -3.82
C SER A 136 -6.43 -13.56 -2.38
N ALA A 137 -6.00 -14.77 -2.05
CA ALA A 137 -5.44 -15.10 -0.73
C ALA A 137 -4.09 -14.41 -0.43
N THR A 138 -3.41 -13.89 -1.46
CA THR A 138 -2.13 -13.20 -1.34
C THR A 138 -2.12 -11.83 -2.02
N ASP A 139 -3.29 -11.36 -2.48
CA ASP A 139 -3.44 -10.09 -3.18
C ASP A 139 -3.13 -8.89 -2.28
N GLY A 140 -2.41 -7.93 -2.84
CA GLY A 140 -2.03 -6.68 -2.19
C GLY A 140 -0.52 -6.44 -2.12
N VAL A 141 -0.15 -5.50 -1.26
CA VAL A 141 1.19 -4.92 -1.15
C VAL A 141 1.80 -5.24 0.21
N VAL A 142 3.09 -5.45 0.28
CA VAL A 142 3.88 -5.57 1.53
C VAL A 142 4.89 -4.45 1.58
N LEU A 143 5.01 -3.79 2.73
CA LEU A 143 5.93 -2.68 2.96
C LEU A 143 6.77 -2.95 4.22
N ASP A 144 8.01 -2.51 4.18
CA ASP A 144 8.85 -2.41 5.37
C ASP A 144 8.32 -1.32 6.31
N ASP A 145 8.36 -1.56 7.62
CA ASP A 145 7.86 -0.63 8.63
C ASP A 145 8.62 0.71 8.64
N ASN A 146 9.92 0.70 8.28
CA ASN A 146 10.76 1.89 8.15
C ASN A 146 10.58 2.65 6.82
N ALA A 147 9.86 2.08 5.84
CA ALA A 147 9.61 2.68 4.53
C ALA A 147 8.14 3.00 4.29
N THR A 148 7.30 2.90 5.33
CA THR A 148 5.85 3.13 5.27
C THR A 148 5.52 4.54 5.78
N GLY A 149 4.90 5.36 4.93
CA GLY A 149 4.52 6.74 5.28
C GLY A 149 5.67 7.75 5.20
N ARG A 150 5.42 8.95 5.74
CA ARG A 150 6.40 10.05 5.75
C ARG A 150 6.62 10.65 7.15
N THR A 151 6.06 10.03 8.17
CA THR A 151 6.17 10.44 9.57
C THR A 151 6.42 9.23 10.47
N GLY A 152 6.75 9.46 11.74
CA GLY A 152 6.92 8.40 12.72
C GLY A 152 8.29 7.71 12.63
N THR A 153 8.32 6.38 12.46
CA THR A 153 9.55 5.56 12.51
C THR A 153 10.26 5.41 11.15
N VAL A 154 9.79 6.12 10.12
CA VAL A 154 10.39 6.06 8.78
C VAL A 154 11.84 6.52 8.77
N ALA A 155 12.69 5.86 7.98
CA ALA A 155 14.12 6.11 7.89
C ALA A 155 14.51 6.69 6.51
N ALA A 156 15.35 7.73 6.53
CA ALA A 156 15.95 8.26 5.29
C ALA A 156 16.87 7.21 4.64
N PRO A 157 16.93 7.14 3.31
CA PRO A 157 16.29 8.02 2.33
C PRO A 157 14.84 7.62 1.97
N PHE A 158 14.24 6.60 2.60
CA PHE A 158 12.95 6.03 2.23
C PHE A 158 11.76 6.63 3.01
N ASN A 159 11.92 7.83 3.52
CA ASN A 159 10.98 8.51 4.42
C ASN A 159 9.97 9.45 3.72
N LYS A 160 9.71 9.23 2.43
CA LYS A 160 8.73 10.01 1.65
C LYS A 160 7.46 9.23 1.30
N GLY A 161 7.34 7.97 1.74
CA GLY A 161 6.19 7.10 1.44
C GLY A 161 6.15 6.59 -0.01
N ARG A 162 7.22 6.81 -0.79
CA ARG A 162 7.25 6.47 -2.24
C ARG A 162 7.42 4.99 -2.51
N THR A 163 7.88 4.21 -1.55
CA THR A 163 7.85 2.74 -1.64
C THR A 163 6.44 2.25 -1.90
N ALA A 164 5.46 2.73 -1.12
CA ALA A 164 4.06 2.34 -1.33
C ALA A 164 3.52 2.79 -2.69
N THR A 165 3.85 4.00 -3.15
CA THR A 165 3.45 4.49 -4.48
C THR A 165 3.96 3.57 -5.58
N HIS A 166 5.23 3.14 -5.49
CA HIS A 166 5.85 2.20 -6.42
C HIS A 166 5.13 0.84 -6.41
N GLU A 167 4.94 0.26 -5.22
CA GLU A 167 4.34 -1.07 -5.08
C GLU A 167 2.85 -1.08 -5.46
N VAL A 168 2.11 -0.02 -5.13
CA VAL A 168 0.72 0.13 -5.57
C VAL A 168 0.64 0.28 -7.09
N GLY A 169 1.62 0.93 -7.72
CA GLY A 169 1.75 0.95 -9.17
C GLY A 169 1.80 -0.45 -9.75
N HIS A 170 2.67 -1.32 -9.23
CA HIS A 170 2.76 -2.73 -9.64
C HIS A 170 1.48 -3.53 -9.35
N TRP A 171 0.80 -3.25 -8.25
CA TRP A 171 -0.47 -3.90 -7.90
C TRP A 171 -1.60 -3.52 -8.87
N MET A 172 -1.57 -2.31 -9.42
CA MET A 172 -2.54 -1.84 -10.40
C MET A 172 -2.23 -2.34 -11.83
N ASN A 173 -1.01 -2.54 -12.19
CA ASN A 173 -0.39 -3.18 -13.37
C ASN A 173 0.98 -2.57 -13.68
#